data_31c26ca94f5789465833b70919b9eae2
#
_entry.id   31c26ca94f5789465833b70919b9eae2
#
_cell.length_a   1.000
_cell.length_b   1.000
_cell.length_c   1.000
_cell.angle_alpha   90.00
_cell.angle_beta   90.00
_cell.angle_gamma   90.00
#
_symmetry.space_group_name_H-M   'P 1'
#
loop_
_entity.id
_entity.type
_entity.pdbx_description
1 polymer ?
#
loop_
_entity_poly.entity_id
_entity_poly.type
_entity_poly.pdbx_seq_one_letter_code
_entity_poly.pdbx_strand_id
1 'polypeptide(L)'
;MAYWLAKSEPSTYSWDELVKEKQTCWSGVRNYAARLHLRAMKKGDEVFFYHSNEGVEIVGIAKVAKEFYPDPTTDDDRWVAVDLKPVRKIKNAVSLDTIKKDKRLANMALVRLGRLSVQPVTAEEWTIVMAVSYTHLTLPTNREV
;
A
#
# COMPACT_ATOMS: atom_id res chain seq x y z
N MET A 1 2.98 -5.49 15.41
CA MET A 1 3.08 -5.39 13.94
C MET A 1 2.51 -4.06 13.50
N ALA A 2 3.19 -3.39 12.60
CA ALA A 2 2.72 -2.15 12.02
C ALA A 2 2.17 -2.38 10.61
N TYR A 3 1.36 -1.45 10.15
CA TYR A 3 0.72 -1.50 8.84
C TYR A 3 1.06 -0.25 8.05
N TRP A 4 1.21 -0.45 6.75
CA TRP A 4 1.66 0.61 5.84
C TRP A 4 0.89 0.55 4.53
N LEU A 5 1.03 1.58 3.72
CA LEU A 5 0.52 1.62 2.35
C LEU A 5 1.63 2.19 1.46
N ALA A 6 1.91 1.51 0.36
CA ALA A 6 2.88 1.98 -0.62
C ALA A 6 2.20 2.14 -1.97
N LYS A 7 2.44 3.28 -2.61
CA LYS A 7 1.84 3.63 -3.89
C LYS A 7 2.77 3.32 -5.05
N SER A 8 2.21 2.75 -6.10
CA SER A 8 2.95 2.49 -7.34
C SER A 8 2.07 2.78 -8.53
N GLU A 9 2.64 3.36 -9.58
CA GLU A 9 1.94 3.54 -10.84
C GLU A 9 1.95 2.21 -11.59
N PRO A 10 0.78 1.66 -11.98
CA PRO A 10 0.74 0.35 -12.62
C PRO A 10 1.48 0.32 -13.96
N SER A 11 1.62 1.45 -14.64
CA SER A 11 2.40 1.51 -15.88
C SER A 11 3.90 1.42 -15.63
N THR A 12 4.35 1.73 -14.42
CA THR A 12 5.76 1.65 -14.03
C THR A 12 6.05 0.34 -13.30
N TYR A 13 5.23 -0.01 -12.33
CA TYR A 13 5.39 -1.22 -11.56
C TYR A 13 4.05 -1.65 -10.97
N SER A 14 3.48 -2.73 -11.50
CA SER A 14 2.15 -3.20 -11.11
C SER A 14 2.23 -4.30 -10.05
N TRP A 15 1.08 -4.59 -9.44
CA TRP A 15 0.94 -5.74 -8.54
C TRP A 15 1.34 -7.04 -9.24
N ASP A 16 0.96 -7.20 -10.50
CA ASP A 16 1.29 -8.41 -11.25
C ASP A 16 2.79 -8.57 -11.42
N GLU A 17 3.50 -7.47 -11.58
CA GLU A 17 4.97 -7.51 -11.68
C GLU A 17 5.59 -7.95 -10.35
N LEU A 18 5.05 -7.48 -9.22
CA LEU A 18 5.52 -7.89 -7.91
C LEU A 18 5.31 -9.40 -7.71
N VAL A 19 4.13 -9.90 -8.09
CA VAL A 19 3.83 -11.33 -7.97
C VAL A 19 4.80 -12.14 -8.82
N LYS A 20 5.08 -11.67 -10.03
CA LYS A 20 5.99 -12.34 -10.95
C LYS A 20 7.42 -12.37 -10.40
N GLU A 21 7.88 -11.28 -9.83
CA GLU A 21 9.23 -11.17 -9.28
C GLU A 21 9.37 -11.84 -7.92
N LYS A 22 8.27 -11.98 -7.18
CA LYS A 22 8.22 -12.60 -5.85
C LYS A 22 8.85 -11.76 -4.74
N GLN A 23 9.70 -10.82 -5.05
CA GLN A 23 10.28 -9.88 -4.10
C GLN A 23 10.89 -8.73 -4.90
N THR A 24 10.76 -7.52 -4.38
CA THR A 24 11.30 -6.35 -5.05
C THR A 24 11.96 -5.40 -4.06
N CYS A 25 12.94 -4.65 -4.56
CA CYS A 25 13.54 -3.54 -3.84
C CYS A 25 12.65 -2.31 -4.06
N TRP A 26 12.07 -1.78 -2.99
CA TRP A 26 11.21 -0.59 -3.08
C TRP A 26 12.10 0.65 -3.01
N SER A 27 12.64 1.05 -4.15
CA SER A 27 13.61 2.13 -4.29
C SER A 27 12.99 3.35 -4.94
N GLY A 28 13.77 4.40 -5.09
CA GLY A 28 13.35 5.59 -5.81
C GLY A 28 12.45 6.54 -5.04
N VAL A 29 12.26 6.31 -3.74
CA VAL A 29 11.44 7.20 -2.90
C VAL A 29 12.25 8.45 -2.59
N ARG A 30 11.70 9.62 -2.95
CA ARG A 30 12.41 10.91 -2.84
C ARG A 30 11.64 11.95 -2.03
N ASN A 31 10.69 11.50 -1.21
CA ASN A 31 9.94 12.35 -0.29
C ASN A 31 10.46 12.12 1.13
N TYR A 32 10.74 13.21 1.86
CA TYR A 32 11.33 13.10 3.20
C TYR A 32 10.43 12.36 4.18
N ALA A 33 9.12 12.63 4.15
CA ALA A 33 8.19 11.94 5.05
C ALA A 33 8.10 10.45 4.71
N ALA A 34 8.03 10.13 3.42
CA ALA A 34 7.98 8.74 2.97
C ALA A 34 9.26 7.99 3.38
N ARG A 35 10.40 8.65 3.29
CA ARG A 35 11.67 8.06 3.74
C ARG A 35 11.63 7.65 5.21
N LEU A 36 11.07 8.51 6.05
CA LEU A 36 10.97 8.21 7.48
C LEU A 36 10.09 6.98 7.72
N HIS A 37 9.04 6.83 6.93
CA HIS A 37 8.18 5.64 7.04
C HIS A 37 8.92 4.38 6.60
N LEU A 38 9.70 4.45 5.50
CA LEU A 38 10.51 3.30 5.09
C LEU A 38 11.48 2.89 6.20
N ARG A 39 12.10 3.87 6.85
CA ARG A 39 13.04 3.58 7.95
C ARG A 39 12.36 2.96 9.15
N ALA A 40 11.08 3.23 9.34
CA ALA A 40 10.31 2.70 10.47
C ALA A 40 9.77 1.29 10.22
N MET A 41 9.74 0.85 8.99
CA MET A 41 9.21 -0.48 8.64
C MET A 41 10.08 -1.58 9.23
N LYS A 42 9.42 -2.62 9.76
CA LYS A 42 10.08 -3.78 10.32
C LYS A 42 9.74 -5.02 9.51
N LYS A 43 10.66 -5.96 9.45
CA LYS A 43 10.45 -7.22 8.75
C LYS A 43 9.18 -7.87 9.26
N GLY A 44 8.31 -8.27 8.34
CA GLY A 44 7.03 -8.89 8.66
C GLY A 44 5.85 -7.93 8.71
N ASP A 45 6.11 -6.60 8.74
CA ASP A 45 5.02 -5.62 8.68
C ASP A 45 4.27 -5.77 7.36
N GLU A 46 2.96 -5.56 7.42
CA GLU A 46 2.12 -5.68 6.22
C GLU A 46 1.92 -4.34 5.54
N VAL A 47 1.82 -4.38 4.21
CA VAL A 47 1.77 -3.18 3.37
C VAL A 47 0.65 -3.34 2.35
N PHE A 48 -0.30 -2.40 2.33
CA PHE A 48 -1.25 -2.32 1.23
C PHE A 48 -0.51 -1.86 -0.03
N PHE A 49 -0.68 -2.60 -1.11
CA PHE A 49 -0.14 -2.21 -2.42
C PHE A 49 -1.22 -1.43 -3.16
N TYR A 50 -0.94 -0.17 -3.44
CA TYR A 50 -1.90 0.77 -4.01
C TYR A 50 -1.47 1.19 -5.40
N HIS A 51 -2.36 1.03 -6.39
CA HIS A 51 -2.13 1.56 -7.73
C HIS A 51 -2.53 3.02 -7.77
N SER A 52 -1.60 3.88 -8.17
CA SER A 52 -1.86 5.31 -8.30
C SER A 52 -1.95 5.68 -9.78
N ASN A 53 -2.51 6.84 -10.09
CA ASN A 53 -2.72 7.39 -11.44
C ASN A 53 -3.77 6.66 -12.26
N GLU A 54 -3.66 5.34 -12.38
CA GLU A 54 -4.61 4.55 -13.17
C GLU A 54 -5.27 3.54 -12.23
N GLY A 55 -6.59 3.44 -12.29
CA GLY A 55 -7.31 2.50 -11.46
C GLY A 55 -7.02 2.70 -9.97
N VAL A 56 -7.11 3.91 -9.50
CA VAL A 56 -6.67 4.37 -8.16
C VAL A 56 -7.31 3.54 -7.07
N GLU A 57 -6.62 2.49 -6.61
CA GLU A 57 -7.20 1.50 -5.69
C GLU A 57 -6.14 0.64 -4.99
N ILE A 58 -6.52 0.11 -3.83
CA ILE A 58 -5.71 -0.88 -3.11
C ILE A 58 -5.99 -2.25 -3.74
N VAL A 59 -4.95 -2.93 -4.23
CA VAL A 59 -5.12 -4.15 -5.00
C VAL A 59 -4.57 -5.40 -4.33
N GLY A 60 -3.65 -5.25 -3.39
CA GLY A 60 -3.04 -6.41 -2.76
C GLY A 60 -2.36 -6.09 -1.45
N ILE A 61 -1.88 -7.14 -0.81
CA ILE A 61 -1.13 -7.05 0.44
C ILE A 61 0.27 -7.61 0.19
N ALA A 62 1.27 -6.79 0.53
CA ALA A 62 2.66 -7.19 0.55
C ALA A 62 3.13 -7.23 1.99
N LYS A 63 4.37 -7.65 2.22
CA LYS A 63 4.98 -7.51 3.53
C LYS A 63 6.45 -7.16 3.39
N VAL A 64 7.00 -6.57 4.45
CA VAL A 64 8.41 -6.18 4.48
C VAL A 64 9.25 -7.44 4.59
N ALA A 65 10.05 -7.71 3.56
CA ALA A 65 10.95 -8.85 3.53
C ALA A 65 12.33 -8.49 4.09
N LYS A 66 12.73 -7.22 3.94
CA LYS A 66 14.01 -6.73 4.45
C LYS A 66 13.84 -5.29 4.89
N GLU A 67 14.34 -4.97 6.08
CA GLU A 67 14.30 -3.62 6.63
C GLU A 67 15.20 -2.69 5.84
N PHE A 68 15.07 -1.38 6.07
CA PHE A 68 15.71 -0.38 5.24
C PHE A 68 17.22 -0.56 5.09
N TYR A 69 17.70 -0.17 3.91
CA TYR A 69 19.11 -0.13 3.57
C TYR A 69 19.30 1.02 2.55
N PRO A 70 20.55 1.45 2.29
CA PRO A 70 20.75 2.53 1.33
C PRO A 70 20.13 2.23 -0.02
N ASP A 71 19.44 3.22 -0.59
CA ASP A 71 18.78 3.05 -1.89
C ASP A 71 19.85 2.81 -2.97
N PRO A 72 19.84 1.67 -3.66
CA PRO A 72 20.86 1.34 -4.64
C PRO A 72 20.78 2.16 -5.93
N THR A 73 19.71 2.95 -6.10
CA THR A 73 19.55 3.76 -7.31
C THR A 73 20.21 5.13 -7.20
N THR A 74 20.83 5.43 -6.07
CA THR A 74 21.50 6.71 -5.85
C THR A 74 22.70 6.52 -4.92
N ASP A 75 23.70 7.40 -5.05
CA ASP A 75 24.84 7.45 -4.14
C ASP A 75 24.54 8.28 -2.90
N ASP A 76 23.40 8.94 -2.85
CA ASP A 76 23.00 9.79 -1.73
C ASP A 76 22.42 8.90 -0.62
N ASP A 77 23.19 8.77 0.46
CA ASP A 77 22.83 7.86 1.57
C ASP A 77 21.68 8.35 2.43
N ARG A 78 21.13 9.52 2.14
CA ARG A 78 19.92 9.98 2.81
C ARG A 78 18.69 9.16 2.40
N TRP A 79 18.74 8.55 1.22
CA TRP A 79 17.61 7.79 0.67
C TRP A 79 17.78 6.32 0.94
N VAL A 80 16.67 5.68 1.28
CA VAL A 80 16.67 4.28 1.67
C VAL A 80 15.61 3.51 0.89
N ALA A 81 15.76 2.19 0.90
CA ALA A 81 14.83 1.26 0.29
C ALA A 81 14.53 0.15 1.28
N VAL A 82 13.42 -0.54 1.06
CA VAL A 82 13.11 -1.77 1.77
C VAL A 82 12.78 -2.82 0.72
N ASP A 83 12.84 -4.09 1.10
CA ASP A 83 12.36 -5.15 0.22
C ASP A 83 10.95 -5.54 0.61
N LEU A 84 10.08 -5.64 -0.40
CA LEU A 84 8.70 -6.07 -0.23
C LEU A 84 8.47 -7.36 -1.01
N LYS A 85 7.61 -8.23 -0.48
CA LYS A 85 7.18 -9.43 -1.18
C LYS A 85 5.67 -9.53 -1.13
N PRO A 86 5.04 -10.13 -2.16
CA PRO A 86 3.58 -10.24 -2.17
C PRO A 86 3.11 -11.27 -1.16
N VAL A 87 1.98 -10.98 -0.50
CA VAL A 87 1.31 -11.94 0.37
C VAL A 87 0.10 -12.49 -0.38
N ARG A 88 -0.80 -11.62 -0.79
CA ARG A 88 -1.96 -12.03 -1.56
C ARG A 88 -2.66 -10.83 -2.19
N LYS A 89 -3.35 -11.08 -3.28
CA LYS A 89 -4.23 -10.09 -3.87
C LYS A 89 -5.49 -10.00 -2.99
N ILE A 90 -5.98 -8.80 -2.72
CA ILE A 90 -7.23 -8.69 -1.98
C ILE A 90 -8.38 -9.08 -2.89
N LYS A 91 -9.43 -9.62 -2.31
CA LYS A 91 -10.53 -10.21 -3.07
C LYS A 91 -11.19 -9.23 -4.02
N ASN A 92 -11.48 -8.03 -3.53
CA ASN A 92 -12.01 -6.95 -4.36
C ASN A 92 -11.18 -5.71 -4.09
N ALA A 93 -10.60 -5.14 -5.13
CA ALA A 93 -9.82 -3.92 -5.01
C ALA A 93 -10.68 -2.82 -4.38
N VAL A 94 -10.07 -2.04 -3.48
CA VAL A 94 -10.79 -0.98 -2.77
C VAL A 94 -10.33 0.37 -3.35
N SER A 95 -11.25 1.03 -4.04
CA SER A 95 -10.93 2.29 -4.72
C SER A 95 -10.77 3.44 -3.72
N LEU A 96 -10.01 4.46 -4.13
CA LEU A 96 -9.89 5.68 -3.35
C LEU A 96 -11.25 6.33 -3.13
N ASP A 97 -12.10 6.30 -4.14
CA ASP A 97 -13.44 6.87 -4.05
C ASP A 97 -14.25 6.20 -2.93
N THR A 98 -14.19 4.86 -2.86
CA THR A 98 -14.84 4.11 -1.79
C THR A 98 -14.31 4.51 -0.42
N ILE A 99 -12.99 4.65 -0.31
CA ILE A 99 -12.34 5.03 0.94
C ILE A 99 -12.77 6.43 1.37
N LYS A 100 -12.82 7.38 0.44
CA LYS A 100 -13.22 8.75 0.74
C LYS A 100 -14.67 8.86 1.23
N LYS A 101 -15.52 7.94 0.79
CA LYS A 101 -16.93 7.92 1.20
C LYS A 101 -17.16 7.28 2.55
N ASP A 102 -16.18 6.58 3.09
CA ASP A 102 -16.32 5.92 4.39
C ASP A 102 -15.85 6.86 5.50
N LYS A 103 -16.81 7.27 6.33
CA LYS A 103 -16.52 8.22 7.42
C LYS A 103 -15.49 7.70 8.41
N ARG A 104 -15.41 6.39 8.57
CA ARG A 104 -14.45 5.76 9.49
C ARG A 104 -13.02 5.91 9.00
N LEU A 105 -12.83 6.18 7.71
CA LEU A 105 -11.51 6.32 7.08
C LEU A 105 -11.16 7.77 6.75
N ALA A 106 -11.96 8.73 7.26
CA ALA A 106 -11.76 10.15 6.95
C ALA A 106 -10.37 10.67 7.37
N ASN A 107 -9.77 10.09 8.40
CA ASN A 107 -8.47 10.49 8.89
C ASN A 107 -7.31 9.65 8.34
N MET A 108 -7.60 8.70 7.47
CA MET A 108 -6.57 7.87 6.89
C MET A 108 -5.60 8.71 6.06
N ALA A 109 -4.29 8.42 6.18
CA ALA A 109 -3.27 9.18 5.46
C ALA A 109 -3.51 9.21 3.95
N LEU A 110 -4.06 8.14 3.38
CA LEU A 110 -4.39 8.09 1.97
C LEU A 110 -5.35 9.21 1.56
N VAL A 111 -6.30 9.55 2.43
CA VAL A 111 -7.27 10.61 2.18
C VAL A 111 -6.67 11.99 2.46
N ARG A 112 -5.95 12.14 3.57
CA ARG A 112 -5.44 13.44 4.03
C ARG A 112 -4.15 13.87 3.34
N LEU A 113 -3.29 12.92 3.01
CA LEU A 113 -1.95 13.18 2.48
C LEU A 113 -1.79 12.50 1.12
N GLY A 114 -2.57 12.96 0.16
CA GLY A 114 -2.68 12.31 -1.15
C GLY A 114 -1.38 12.20 -1.93
N ARG A 115 -0.36 12.99 -1.60
CA ARG A 115 0.92 12.96 -2.31
C ARG A 115 1.98 12.13 -1.61
N LEU A 116 1.68 11.61 -0.43
CA LEU A 116 2.63 10.81 0.33
C LEU A 116 2.63 9.37 -0.22
N SER A 117 3.75 8.96 -0.79
CA SER A 117 3.85 7.66 -1.49
C SER A 117 4.00 6.46 -0.57
N VAL A 118 4.49 6.66 0.64
CA VAL A 118 4.60 5.61 1.65
C VAL A 118 3.99 6.15 2.92
N GLN A 119 2.99 5.46 3.45
CA GLN A 119 2.15 5.99 4.52
C GLN A 119 1.94 4.96 5.62
N PRO A 120 1.76 5.42 6.87
CA PRO A 120 1.30 4.52 7.91
C PRO A 120 -0.20 4.28 7.79
N VAL A 121 -0.63 3.09 8.22
CA VAL A 121 -2.04 2.72 8.30
C VAL A 121 -2.27 2.20 9.71
N THR A 122 -3.30 2.70 10.39
CA THR A 122 -3.59 2.18 11.73
C THR A 122 -4.19 0.78 11.64
N ALA A 123 -4.09 0.02 12.71
CA ALA A 123 -4.68 -1.32 12.76
C ALA A 123 -6.19 -1.27 12.51
N GLU A 124 -6.85 -0.24 13.03
CA GLU A 124 -8.28 -0.06 12.82
C GLU A 124 -8.59 0.20 11.34
N GLU A 125 -7.83 1.12 10.71
CA GLU A 125 -8.01 1.42 9.29
C GLU A 125 -7.77 0.17 8.44
N TRP A 126 -6.74 -0.58 8.77
CA TRP A 126 -6.44 -1.83 8.06
C TRP A 126 -7.63 -2.79 8.11
N THR A 127 -8.18 -2.98 9.30
CA THR A 127 -9.32 -3.87 9.49
C THR A 127 -10.54 -3.39 8.72
N ILE A 128 -10.80 -2.09 8.73
CA ILE A 128 -11.95 -1.51 8.01
C ILE A 128 -11.80 -1.72 6.50
N VAL A 129 -10.62 -1.44 5.95
CA VAL A 129 -10.37 -1.63 4.52
C VAL A 129 -10.55 -3.08 4.13
N MET A 130 -10.05 -4.01 4.93
CA MET A 130 -10.22 -5.43 4.65
C MET A 130 -11.69 -5.84 4.67
N ALA A 131 -12.46 -5.33 5.62
CA ALA A 131 -13.89 -5.61 5.70
C ALA A 131 -14.64 -5.04 4.48
N VAL A 132 -14.28 -3.84 4.05
CA VAL A 132 -14.88 -3.22 2.86
C VAL A 132 -14.60 -4.05 1.62
N SER A 133 -13.39 -4.61 1.50
CA SER A 133 -13.04 -5.49 0.39
C SER A 133 -14.00 -6.69 0.30
N TYR A 134 -14.33 -7.31 1.41
CA TYR A 134 -15.26 -8.43 1.43
C TYR A 134 -16.71 -7.99 1.20
N THR A 135 -17.11 -6.90 1.81
CA THR A 135 -18.47 -6.39 1.70
C THR A 135 -18.79 -6.02 0.25
N HIS A 136 -17.80 -5.49 -0.46
CA HIS A 136 -17.97 -5.16 -1.86
C HIS A 136 -18.39 -6.36 -2.72
N LEU A 137 -17.91 -7.54 -2.35
CA LEU A 137 -18.26 -8.74 -3.07
C LEU A 137 -19.74 -9.10 -2.89
N THR A 138 -20.30 -8.87 -1.72
CA THR A 138 -21.66 -9.30 -1.41
C THR A 138 -22.73 -8.30 -1.81
N LEU A 139 -22.42 -7.01 -1.83
CA LEU A 139 -23.38 -5.97 -2.10
C LEU A 139 -24.12 -6.12 -3.42
N PRO A 140 -23.44 -6.35 -4.54
CA PRO A 140 -24.16 -6.39 -5.82
C PRO A 140 -25.04 -7.60 -5.99
N THR A 141 -24.83 -8.66 -5.26
CA THR A 141 -25.64 -9.84 -5.38
C THR A 141 -26.85 -9.80 -4.49
N ASN A 142 -26.90 -8.88 -3.68
CA ASN A 142 -27.88 -8.78 -2.69
C ASN A 142 -29.08 -8.04 -3.09
N ARG A 143 -29.17 -7.93 -3.93
CA ARG A 143 -30.01 -7.36 -4.05
C ARG A 143 -31.03 -7.64 -4.35
N GLU A 144 -30.65 -8.28 -4.31
CA GLU A 144 -31.19 -8.75 -4.33
C GLU A 144 -31.90 -8.84 -3.78
N VAL A 145 -32.06 -8.64 -3.82
CA VAL A 145 -32.50 -8.80 -3.13
C VAL A 145 -32.91 -8.70 -2.91
#